data_8eaf7ddd956d92079a5468bffbcb40f2
#
_entry.id   8eaf7ddd956d92079a5468bffbcb40f2
#
_cell.length_a   1.000
_cell.length_b   1.000
_cell.length_c   1.000
_cell.angle_alpha   90.00
_cell.angle_beta   90.00
_cell.angle_gamma   90.00
#
_symmetry.space_group_name_H-M   'P 1'
#
loop_
_entity.id
_entity.type
_entity.pdbx_description
1 polymer ?
#
loop_
_entity_poly.entity_id
_entity_poly.type
_entity_poly.pdbx_seq_one_letter_code
_entity_poly.pdbx_strand_id
1 'polypeptide(L)'
;MKHDEIKIEKIWETICKEAQVSVKKSNYMKKYFEENILSHDRFADALSYKIGAKLCSSDFEQSGFISIIREQVNKFANICEYAVDDLIAFYERDPACHWFYQPFLFYKGFIALQTYRIANALYTNGDIDLALFLQMRMSEVFNIDIHPAAKIGKGIMLDHAHSLVIGETAEVGDNVSILHAVTLGGTGKVRGDRHPKIGNNVLIGAGAKILGNISVGDCSRVAAGSLVLKSVHSFKTVAGVPAKEVGTSGCPEPSKTMDQLLKKN
;
A
#
# COMPACT_ATOMS: atom_id res chain seq x y z
N MET A 1 -20.64 2.94 -7.08
CA MET A 1 -21.29 1.66 -6.70
C MET A 1 -21.34 0.68 -7.88
N LYS A 2 -22.30 0.72 -8.83
CA LYS A 2 -22.33 -0.29 -9.92
C LYS A 2 -21.08 -0.36 -10.81
N HIS A 3 -20.40 0.74 -11.04
CA HIS A 3 -19.20 0.78 -11.89
C HIS A 3 -17.99 0.13 -11.19
N ASP A 4 -17.87 0.35 -9.91
CA ASP A 4 -16.79 -0.19 -9.08
C ASP A 4 -16.97 -1.70 -8.86
N GLU A 5 -18.20 -2.17 -8.65
CA GLU A 5 -18.54 -3.59 -8.58
C GLU A 5 -18.12 -4.33 -9.85
N ILE A 6 -18.47 -3.79 -11.02
CA ILE A 6 -18.09 -4.36 -12.32
C ILE A 6 -16.56 -4.41 -12.49
N LYS A 7 -15.86 -3.38 -12.01
CA LYS A 7 -14.39 -3.33 -12.05
C LYS A 7 -13.76 -4.42 -11.16
N ILE A 8 -14.27 -4.59 -9.94
CA ILE A 8 -13.81 -5.61 -8.99
C ILE A 8 -14.02 -7.01 -9.58
N GLU A 9 -15.21 -7.28 -10.12
CA GLU A 9 -15.54 -8.56 -10.75
C GLU A 9 -14.62 -8.89 -11.92
N LYS A 10 -14.38 -7.94 -12.83
CA LYS A 10 -13.48 -8.13 -13.98
C LYS A 10 -12.04 -8.45 -13.57
N ILE A 11 -11.51 -7.73 -12.60
CA ILE A 11 -10.15 -7.99 -12.08
C ILE A 11 -10.10 -9.36 -11.40
N TRP A 12 -11.12 -9.71 -10.62
CA TRP A 12 -11.19 -11.01 -9.96
C TRP A 12 -11.26 -12.17 -10.97
N GLU A 13 -12.11 -12.07 -11.98
CA GLU A 13 -12.14 -13.06 -13.07
C GLU A 13 -10.78 -13.20 -13.76
N THR A 14 -10.07 -12.10 -13.97
CA THR A 14 -8.74 -12.11 -14.57
C THR A 14 -7.76 -12.86 -13.69
N ILE A 15 -7.72 -12.55 -12.39
CA ILE A 15 -6.88 -13.25 -11.40
C ILE A 15 -7.17 -14.75 -11.38
N CYS A 16 -8.44 -15.15 -11.40
CA CYS A 16 -8.83 -16.57 -11.42
C CYS A 16 -8.36 -17.26 -12.71
N LYS A 17 -8.53 -16.64 -13.88
CA LYS A 17 -8.05 -17.19 -15.16
C LYS A 17 -6.53 -17.34 -15.18
N GLU A 18 -5.81 -16.35 -14.71
CA GLU A 18 -4.35 -16.35 -14.59
C GLU A 18 -3.87 -17.48 -13.64
N ALA A 19 -4.52 -17.63 -12.49
CA ALA A 19 -4.24 -18.68 -11.52
C ALA A 19 -4.45 -20.08 -12.11
N GLN A 20 -5.55 -20.28 -12.85
CA GLN A 20 -5.82 -21.55 -13.54
C GLN A 20 -4.73 -21.91 -14.57
N VAL A 21 -4.22 -20.91 -15.31
CA VAL A 21 -3.10 -21.11 -16.26
C VAL A 21 -1.83 -21.51 -15.51
N SER A 22 -1.53 -20.87 -14.39
CA SER A 22 -0.34 -21.19 -13.57
C SER A 22 -0.40 -22.59 -12.96
N VAL A 23 -1.57 -23.01 -12.46
CA VAL A 23 -1.77 -24.36 -11.91
C VAL A 23 -1.57 -25.44 -12.98
N LYS A 24 -2.02 -25.20 -14.24
CA LYS A 24 -1.81 -26.13 -15.35
C LYS A 24 -0.33 -26.28 -15.74
N LYS A 25 0.49 -25.25 -15.53
CA LYS A 25 1.93 -25.27 -15.85
C LYS A 25 2.77 -26.01 -14.81
N SER A 26 2.36 -26.00 -13.54
CA SER A 26 3.12 -26.60 -12.45
C SER A 26 2.22 -27.01 -11.28
N ASN A 27 2.35 -28.26 -10.86
CA ASN A 27 1.60 -28.81 -9.73
C ASN A 27 2.15 -28.37 -8.36
N TYR A 28 3.39 -27.85 -8.28
CA TYR A 28 4.02 -27.51 -7.00
C TYR A 28 3.24 -26.45 -6.22
N MET A 29 2.65 -25.49 -6.91
CA MET A 29 1.91 -24.40 -6.29
C MET A 29 0.39 -24.60 -6.35
N LYS A 30 -0.10 -25.74 -6.86
CA LYS A 30 -1.52 -25.98 -7.06
C LYS A 30 -2.34 -25.72 -5.79
N LYS A 31 -1.97 -26.37 -4.67
CA LYS A 31 -2.65 -26.19 -3.39
C LYS A 31 -2.66 -24.72 -2.94
N TYR A 32 -1.55 -24.01 -3.12
CA TYR A 32 -1.44 -22.61 -2.73
C TYR A 32 -2.37 -21.69 -3.54
N PHE A 33 -2.47 -21.90 -4.86
CA PHE A 33 -3.43 -21.19 -5.70
C PHE A 33 -4.88 -21.54 -5.38
N GLU A 34 -5.15 -22.82 -5.14
CA GLU A 34 -6.48 -23.29 -4.72
C GLU A 34 -6.92 -22.60 -3.43
N GLU A 35 -6.11 -22.63 -2.38
CA GLU A 35 -6.44 -22.09 -1.08
C GLU A 35 -6.57 -20.54 -1.10
N ASN A 36 -5.76 -19.83 -1.88
CA ASN A 36 -5.72 -18.37 -1.85
C ASN A 36 -6.57 -17.69 -2.93
N ILE A 37 -6.96 -18.41 -4.01
CA ILE A 37 -7.70 -17.85 -5.13
C ILE A 37 -8.89 -18.72 -5.53
N LEU A 38 -8.63 -19.96 -6.00
CA LEU A 38 -9.61 -20.73 -6.78
C LEU A 38 -10.76 -21.31 -5.94
N SER A 39 -10.62 -21.41 -4.63
CA SER A 39 -11.69 -21.83 -3.70
C SER A 39 -12.60 -20.69 -3.25
N HIS A 40 -12.41 -19.48 -3.77
CA HIS A 40 -13.20 -18.32 -3.41
C HIS A 40 -14.01 -17.80 -4.60
N ASP A 41 -15.28 -17.51 -4.37
CA ASP A 41 -16.17 -17.00 -5.42
C ASP A 41 -15.96 -15.49 -5.66
N ARG A 42 -15.59 -14.74 -4.61
CA ARG A 42 -15.47 -13.27 -4.68
C ARG A 42 -14.09 -12.81 -4.25
N PHE A 43 -13.66 -11.69 -4.84
CA PHE A 43 -12.43 -10.99 -4.45
C PHE A 43 -12.35 -10.71 -2.94
N ALA A 44 -13.47 -10.25 -2.35
CA ALA A 44 -13.56 -9.96 -0.92
C ALA A 44 -13.25 -11.17 -0.03
N ASP A 45 -13.72 -12.36 -0.41
CA ASP A 45 -13.50 -13.59 0.35
C ASP A 45 -12.04 -14.05 0.27
N ALA A 46 -11.46 -13.99 -0.94
CA ALA A 46 -10.04 -14.30 -1.17
C ALA A 46 -9.11 -13.32 -0.44
N LEU A 47 -9.41 -12.02 -0.50
CA LEU A 47 -8.65 -10.99 0.22
C LEU A 47 -8.69 -11.21 1.73
N SER A 48 -9.87 -11.50 2.26
CA SER A 48 -10.08 -11.76 3.69
C SER A 48 -9.32 -13.00 4.15
N TYR A 49 -9.37 -14.07 3.37
CA TYR A 49 -8.60 -15.29 3.63
C TYR A 49 -7.10 -15.01 3.62
N LYS A 50 -6.62 -14.34 2.58
CA LYS A 50 -5.19 -14.02 2.42
C LYS A 50 -4.63 -13.23 3.57
N ILE A 51 -5.32 -12.18 4.00
CA ILE A 51 -4.90 -11.34 5.12
C ILE A 51 -5.03 -12.10 6.44
N GLY A 52 -6.20 -12.69 6.70
CA GLY A 52 -6.47 -13.39 7.95
C GLY A 52 -5.53 -14.56 8.18
N ALA A 53 -5.32 -15.42 7.18
CA ALA A 53 -4.40 -16.56 7.27
C ALA A 53 -2.93 -16.11 7.48
N LYS A 54 -2.53 -14.99 6.88
CA LYS A 54 -1.15 -14.49 6.97
C LYS A 54 -0.85 -13.81 8.29
N LEU A 55 -1.82 -13.10 8.88
CA LEU A 55 -1.64 -12.28 10.08
C LEU A 55 -2.11 -12.97 11.36
N CYS A 56 -2.79 -14.10 11.27
CA CYS A 56 -3.20 -14.85 12.45
C CYS A 56 -1.98 -15.17 13.33
N SER A 57 -2.13 -14.97 14.62
CA SER A 57 -1.16 -15.39 15.64
C SER A 57 -1.69 -16.59 16.43
N SER A 58 -0.86 -17.14 17.31
CA SER A 58 -1.27 -18.22 18.23
C SER A 58 -2.37 -17.82 19.21
N ASP A 59 -2.65 -16.52 19.34
CA ASP A 59 -3.66 -16.01 20.25
C ASP A 59 -5.11 -16.19 19.73
N PHE A 60 -5.24 -16.54 18.43
CA PHE A 60 -6.52 -16.72 17.76
C PHE A 60 -6.60 -18.07 17.06
N GLU A 61 -7.79 -18.64 17.04
CA GLU A 61 -8.11 -19.72 16.13
C GLU A 61 -8.19 -19.15 14.71
N GLN A 62 -7.51 -19.80 13.74
CA GLN A 62 -7.31 -19.22 12.40
C GLN A 62 -8.62 -18.95 11.65
N SER A 63 -9.59 -19.87 11.71
CA SER A 63 -10.88 -19.69 11.04
C SER A 63 -11.69 -18.55 11.65
N GLY A 64 -11.62 -18.39 12.96
CA GLY A 64 -12.24 -17.29 13.70
C GLY A 64 -11.62 -15.94 13.29
N PHE A 65 -10.28 -15.86 13.22
CA PHE A 65 -9.62 -14.64 12.83
C PHE A 65 -9.91 -14.25 11.37
N ILE A 66 -9.91 -15.21 10.43
CA ILE A 66 -10.33 -14.98 9.04
C ILE A 66 -11.76 -14.44 8.98
N SER A 67 -12.67 -14.96 9.82
CA SER A 67 -14.06 -14.50 9.88
C SER A 67 -14.18 -13.06 10.36
N ILE A 68 -13.38 -12.64 11.33
CA ILE A 68 -13.29 -11.23 11.78
C ILE A 68 -12.85 -10.33 10.62
N ILE A 69 -11.80 -10.69 9.91
CA ILE A 69 -11.30 -9.92 8.75
C ILE A 69 -12.37 -9.84 7.65
N ARG A 70 -13.04 -10.95 7.34
CA ARG A 70 -14.12 -10.99 6.33
C ARG A 70 -15.29 -10.08 6.68
N GLU A 71 -15.68 -10.04 7.94
CA GLU A 71 -16.72 -9.14 8.42
C GLU A 71 -16.36 -7.69 8.10
N GLN A 72 -15.13 -7.26 8.39
CA GLN A 72 -14.69 -5.89 8.13
C GLN A 72 -14.61 -5.58 6.63
N VAL A 73 -14.07 -6.49 5.81
CA VAL A 73 -14.01 -6.31 4.34
C VAL A 73 -15.41 -6.19 3.73
N ASN A 74 -16.39 -6.94 4.21
CA ASN A 74 -17.78 -6.85 3.73
C ASN A 74 -18.51 -5.59 4.26
N LYS A 75 -18.19 -5.15 5.47
CA LYS A 75 -18.79 -3.97 6.09
C LYS A 75 -18.37 -2.67 5.40
N PHE A 76 -17.13 -2.59 4.93
CA PHE A 76 -16.55 -1.38 4.34
C PHE A 76 -16.25 -1.60 2.85
N ALA A 77 -17.25 -1.31 2.00
CA ALA A 77 -17.21 -1.58 0.56
C ALA A 77 -16.02 -0.93 -0.17
N ASN A 78 -15.51 0.22 0.30
CA ASN A 78 -14.36 0.90 -0.27
C ASN A 78 -13.05 0.13 -0.13
N ILE A 79 -12.95 -0.84 0.79
CA ILE A 79 -11.73 -1.66 0.93
C ILE A 79 -11.44 -2.43 -0.36
N CYS A 80 -12.44 -3.11 -0.94
CA CYS A 80 -12.25 -3.85 -2.19
C CYS A 80 -12.01 -2.93 -3.39
N GLU A 81 -12.70 -1.77 -3.44
CA GLU A 81 -12.49 -0.77 -4.49
C GLU A 81 -11.03 -0.28 -4.49
N TYR A 82 -10.54 0.16 -3.34
CA TYR A 82 -9.17 0.64 -3.20
C TYR A 82 -8.14 -0.45 -3.43
N ALA A 83 -8.42 -1.67 -2.98
CA ALA A 83 -7.54 -2.81 -3.23
C ALA A 83 -7.36 -3.12 -4.71
N VAL A 84 -8.42 -2.99 -5.50
CA VAL A 84 -8.36 -3.17 -6.97
C VAL A 84 -7.60 -2.02 -7.63
N ASP A 85 -7.80 -0.77 -7.19
CA ASP A 85 -7.02 0.37 -7.69
C ASP A 85 -5.53 0.21 -7.37
N ASP A 86 -5.20 -0.28 -6.18
CA ASP A 86 -3.82 -0.56 -5.78
C ASP A 86 -3.22 -1.72 -6.59
N LEU A 87 -3.98 -2.81 -6.85
CA LEU A 87 -3.54 -3.91 -7.73
C LEU A 87 -3.18 -3.42 -9.13
N ILE A 88 -4.03 -2.57 -9.70
CA ILE A 88 -3.78 -1.96 -11.02
C ILE A 88 -2.51 -1.12 -10.99
N ALA A 89 -2.29 -0.35 -9.90
CA ALA A 89 -1.08 0.44 -9.75
C ALA A 89 0.20 -0.41 -9.77
N PHE A 90 0.21 -1.58 -9.11
CA PHE A 90 1.33 -2.52 -9.19
C PHE A 90 1.52 -3.08 -10.60
N TYR A 91 0.44 -3.52 -11.23
CA TYR A 91 0.49 -4.11 -12.57
C TYR A 91 1.00 -3.13 -13.63
N GLU A 92 0.60 -1.86 -13.54
CA GLU A 92 0.99 -0.83 -14.51
C GLU A 92 2.40 -0.27 -14.29
N ARG A 93 2.89 -0.26 -13.03
CA ARG A 93 4.11 0.48 -12.66
C ARG A 93 5.33 -0.39 -12.39
N ASP A 94 5.13 -1.66 -12.03
CA ASP A 94 6.23 -2.60 -11.79
C ASP A 94 6.52 -3.41 -13.06
N PRO A 95 7.68 -3.19 -13.73
CA PRO A 95 8.05 -3.95 -14.92
C PRO A 95 8.18 -5.45 -14.68
N ALA A 96 8.34 -5.90 -13.45
CA ALA A 96 8.40 -7.31 -13.07
C ALA A 96 7.02 -7.94 -12.86
N CYS A 97 5.96 -7.13 -12.80
CA CYS A 97 4.59 -7.59 -12.61
C CYS A 97 3.94 -7.92 -13.97
N HIS A 98 3.76 -9.21 -14.25
CA HIS A 98 3.18 -9.69 -15.51
C HIS A 98 1.75 -10.21 -15.36
N TRP A 99 1.28 -10.43 -14.11
CA TRP A 99 0.00 -11.04 -13.78
C TRP A 99 -0.60 -10.36 -12.56
N PHE A 100 -1.92 -10.13 -12.55
CA PHE A 100 -2.61 -9.52 -11.40
C PHE A 100 -2.53 -10.36 -10.13
N TYR A 101 -2.43 -11.69 -10.22
CA TYR A 101 -2.25 -12.52 -9.04
C TYR A 101 -0.89 -12.32 -8.34
N GLN A 102 0.13 -11.78 -9.03
CA GLN A 102 1.47 -11.62 -8.43
C GLN A 102 1.46 -10.66 -7.24
N PRO A 103 0.99 -9.40 -7.34
CA PRO A 103 0.90 -8.54 -6.17
C PRO A 103 -0.09 -9.08 -5.13
N PHE A 104 -1.20 -9.68 -5.55
CA PHE A 104 -2.19 -10.28 -4.65
C PHE A 104 -1.59 -11.42 -3.80
N LEU A 105 -0.75 -12.27 -4.35
CA LEU A 105 -0.19 -13.43 -3.65
C LEU A 105 1.16 -13.18 -3.01
N PHE A 106 2.04 -12.41 -3.66
CA PHE A 106 3.47 -12.43 -3.37
C PHE A 106 4.05 -11.07 -2.94
N TYR A 107 3.38 -9.95 -3.24
CA TYR A 107 3.94 -8.64 -2.90
C TYR A 107 3.46 -8.19 -1.53
N LYS A 108 4.35 -8.23 -0.57
CA LYS A 108 4.01 -7.89 0.82
C LYS A 108 3.53 -6.45 0.99
N GLY A 109 4.00 -5.51 0.16
CA GLY A 109 3.54 -4.12 0.16
C GLY A 109 2.04 -4.00 -0.14
N PHE A 110 1.55 -4.78 -1.10
CA PHE A 110 0.11 -4.86 -1.38
C PHE A 110 -0.67 -5.38 -0.17
N ILE A 111 -0.25 -6.54 0.38
CA ILE A 111 -0.97 -7.19 1.48
C ILE A 111 -0.97 -6.29 2.73
N ALA A 112 0.16 -5.65 3.04
CA ALA A 112 0.27 -4.72 4.15
C ALA A 112 -0.64 -3.49 3.98
N LEU A 113 -0.71 -2.94 2.78
CA LEU A 113 -1.60 -1.81 2.48
C LEU A 113 -3.08 -2.18 2.68
N GLN A 114 -3.50 -3.37 2.24
CA GLN A 114 -4.88 -3.82 2.47
C GLN A 114 -5.15 -4.11 3.95
N THR A 115 -4.16 -4.62 4.68
CA THR A 115 -4.23 -4.77 6.14
C THR A 115 -4.43 -3.41 6.82
N TYR A 116 -3.66 -2.40 6.41
CA TYR A 116 -3.84 -1.02 6.90
C TYR A 116 -5.25 -0.50 6.62
N ARG A 117 -5.84 -0.73 5.45
CA ARG A 117 -7.20 -0.26 5.13
C ARG A 117 -8.25 -0.84 6.08
N ILE A 118 -8.10 -2.12 6.43
CA ILE A 118 -8.96 -2.77 7.44
C ILE A 118 -8.71 -2.15 8.82
N ALA A 119 -7.46 -1.99 9.21
CA ALA A 119 -7.09 -1.38 10.49
C ALA A 119 -7.59 0.08 10.60
N ASN A 120 -7.50 0.86 9.53
CA ASN A 120 -8.02 2.23 9.47
C ASN A 120 -9.55 2.27 9.64
N ALA A 121 -10.27 1.36 8.98
CA ALA A 121 -11.72 1.25 9.11
C ALA A 121 -12.13 0.89 10.55
N LEU A 122 -11.45 -0.05 11.18
CA LEU A 122 -11.64 -0.41 12.59
C LEU A 122 -11.35 0.77 13.52
N TYR A 123 -10.21 1.41 13.36
CA TYR A 123 -9.79 2.55 14.16
C TYR A 123 -10.81 3.70 14.10
N THR A 124 -11.26 4.03 12.88
CA THR A 124 -12.24 5.10 12.64
C THR A 124 -13.61 4.76 13.25
N ASN A 125 -13.95 3.48 13.36
CA ASN A 125 -15.20 3.02 13.95
C ASN A 125 -15.09 2.69 15.45
N GLY A 126 -13.96 3.01 16.08
CA GLY A 126 -13.77 2.91 17.54
C GLY A 126 -13.24 1.56 18.04
N ASP A 127 -12.98 0.59 17.16
CA ASP A 127 -12.32 -0.68 17.51
C ASP A 127 -10.79 -0.51 17.44
N ILE A 128 -10.29 0.26 18.40
CA ILE A 128 -8.88 0.70 18.42
C ILE A 128 -7.95 -0.46 18.70
N ASP A 129 -8.31 -1.36 19.62
CA ASP A 129 -7.44 -2.45 20.07
C ASP A 129 -7.18 -3.44 18.92
N LEU A 130 -8.21 -3.82 18.16
CA LEU A 130 -8.06 -4.68 17.00
C LEU A 130 -7.29 -3.98 15.87
N ALA A 131 -7.49 -2.68 15.68
CA ALA A 131 -6.75 -1.90 14.70
C ALA A 131 -5.24 -1.86 15.02
N LEU A 132 -4.87 -1.63 16.28
CA LEU A 132 -3.48 -1.64 16.76
C LEU A 132 -2.89 -3.05 16.73
N PHE A 133 -3.67 -4.08 17.01
CA PHE A 133 -3.24 -5.47 16.86
C PHE A 133 -2.86 -5.77 15.40
N LEU A 134 -3.69 -5.35 14.43
CA LEU A 134 -3.37 -5.51 13.01
C LEU A 134 -2.11 -4.73 12.59
N GLN A 135 -1.90 -3.53 13.12
CA GLN A 135 -0.67 -2.76 12.91
C GLN A 135 0.55 -3.52 13.43
N MET A 136 0.48 -4.03 14.67
CA MET A 136 1.55 -4.83 15.28
C MET A 136 1.86 -6.06 14.42
N ARG A 137 0.85 -6.83 14.03
CA ARG A 137 1.02 -8.03 13.20
C ARG A 137 1.61 -7.70 11.82
N MET A 138 1.17 -6.59 11.20
CA MET A 138 1.74 -6.12 9.93
C MET A 138 3.24 -5.79 10.08
N SER A 139 3.62 -5.14 11.17
CA SER A 139 5.01 -4.82 11.46
C SER A 139 5.86 -6.08 11.67
N GLU A 140 5.38 -7.04 12.45
CA GLU A 140 6.06 -8.31 12.69
C GLU A 140 6.23 -9.17 11.43
N VAL A 141 5.14 -9.32 10.65
CA VAL A 141 5.11 -10.25 9.51
C VAL A 141 5.77 -9.66 8.26
N PHE A 142 5.59 -8.35 8.03
CA PHE A 142 6.03 -7.71 6.78
C PHE A 142 7.19 -6.73 6.97
N ASN A 143 7.51 -6.34 8.21
CA ASN A 143 8.44 -5.24 8.51
C ASN A 143 7.95 -3.91 7.86
N ILE A 144 6.66 -3.65 7.98
CA ILE A 144 5.96 -2.46 7.48
C ILE A 144 5.10 -1.93 8.63
N ASP A 145 5.29 -0.68 8.99
CA ASP A 145 4.57 -0.03 10.09
C ASP A 145 3.75 1.15 9.54
N ILE A 146 2.44 0.98 9.43
CA ILE A 146 1.50 2.03 9.02
C ILE A 146 0.49 2.21 10.15
N HIS A 147 0.49 3.40 10.75
CA HIS A 147 -0.45 3.69 11.83
C HIS A 147 -1.90 3.71 11.32
N PRO A 148 -2.86 3.07 12.01
CA PRO A 148 -4.25 2.99 11.56
C PRO A 148 -4.94 4.35 11.36
N ALA A 149 -4.53 5.39 12.11
CA ALA A 149 -5.08 6.73 11.97
C ALA A 149 -4.56 7.51 10.75
N ALA A 150 -3.49 7.07 10.10
CA ALA A 150 -3.01 7.69 8.86
C ALA A 150 -4.12 7.70 7.79
N LYS A 151 -4.05 8.66 6.87
CA LYS A 151 -5.00 8.74 5.75
C LYS A 151 -4.26 8.43 4.45
N ILE A 152 -4.65 7.37 3.78
CA ILE A 152 -4.01 6.94 2.52
C ILE A 152 -5.07 6.78 1.44
N GLY A 153 -4.88 7.46 0.33
CA GLY A 153 -5.71 7.41 -0.85
C GLY A 153 -5.67 6.06 -1.58
N LYS A 154 -6.04 6.03 -2.84
CA LYS A 154 -6.13 4.83 -3.70
C LYS A 154 -5.13 4.86 -4.85
N GLY A 155 -4.95 3.72 -5.50
CA GLY A 155 -3.94 3.58 -6.56
C GLY A 155 -2.51 3.70 -6.02
N ILE A 156 -2.28 3.19 -4.82
CA ILE A 156 -0.98 3.27 -4.13
C ILE A 156 -0.14 2.04 -4.47
N MET A 157 1.12 2.28 -4.80
CA MET A 157 2.11 1.22 -4.94
C MET A 157 3.16 1.33 -3.82
N LEU A 158 3.25 0.31 -2.97
CA LEU A 158 4.30 0.15 -1.96
C LEU A 158 5.33 -0.85 -2.47
N ASP A 159 6.34 -0.37 -3.20
CA ASP A 159 7.32 -1.22 -3.88
C ASP A 159 8.36 -1.76 -2.91
N HIS A 160 8.55 -3.11 -2.91
CA HIS A 160 9.36 -3.87 -1.95
C HIS A 160 8.98 -3.63 -0.48
N ALA A 161 8.70 -2.43 -0.10
CA ALA A 161 8.15 -1.90 1.16
C ALA A 161 8.88 -2.33 2.46
N HIS A 162 10.07 -2.91 2.41
CA HIS A 162 10.85 -3.20 3.61
C HIS A 162 11.09 -1.93 4.43
N SER A 163 10.92 -2.01 5.76
CA SER A 163 11.21 -0.91 6.69
C SER A 163 10.48 0.41 6.34
N LEU A 164 9.28 0.29 5.77
CA LEU A 164 8.39 1.42 5.54
C LEU A 164 7.71 1.82 6.86
N VAL A 165 7.71 3.11 7.17
CA VAL A 165 7.01 3.67 8.33
C VAL A 165 6.14 4.84 7.90
N ILE A 166 4.84 4.79 8.22
CA ILE A 166 3.87 5.88 8.01
C ILE A 166 3.21 6.21 9.35
N GLY A 167 3.49 7.39 9.87
CA GLY A 167 3.05 7.81 11.20
C GLY A 167 1.58 8.24 11.28
N GLU A 168 1.09 8.37 12.50
CA GLU A 168 -0.31 8.56 12.89
C GLU A 168 -1.07 9.65 12.10
N THR A 169 -0.48 10.83 11.95
CA THR A 169 -1.14 11.97 11.30
C THR A 169 -0.67 12.19 9.86
N ALA A 170 0.02 11.21 9.26
CA ALA A 170 0.44 11.29 7.87
C ALA A 170 -0.77 11.21 6.93
N GLU A 171 -0.68 11.98 5.83
CA GLU A 171 -1.64 11.90 4.75
C GLU A 171 -0.91 11.58 3.44
N VAL A 172 -1.47 10.68 2.65
CA VAL A 172 -0.96 10.27 1.33
C VAL A 172 -2.12 10.34 0.35
N GLY A 173 -1.98 11.14 -0.68
CA GLY A 173 -2.98 11.31 -1.73
C GLY A 173 -3.11 10.09 -2.63
N ASP A 174 -3.83 10.25 -3.74
CA ASP A 174 -4.06 9.19 -4.71
C ASP A 174 -2.86 8.98 -5.64
N ASN A 175 -2.75 7.77 -6.16
CA ASN A 175 -1.75 7.41 -7.17
C ASN A 175 -0.30 7.68 -6.74
N VAL A 176 0.03 7.46 -5.48
CA VAL A 176 1.39 7.63 -4.97
C VAL A 176 2.18 6.32 -5.07
N SER A 177 3.45 6.41 -5.46
CA SER A 177 4.39 5.28 -5.42
C SER A 177 5.47 5.52 -4.36
N ILE A 178 5.62 4.56 -3.44
CA ILE A 178 6.56 4.63 -2.32
C ILE A 178 7.44 3.39 -2.35
N LEU A 179 8.77 3.60 -2.40
CA LEU A 179 9.73 2.51 -2.35
C LEU A 179 10.07 2.10 -0.91
N HIS A 180 10.90 1.09 -0.77
CA HIS A 180 11.32 0.55 0.53
C HIS A 180 12.08 1.57 1.40
N ALA A 181 12.11 1.31 2.72
CA ALA A 181 12.84 2.07 3.73
C ALA A 181 12.47 3.57 3.80
N VAL A 182 11.28 3.95 3.31
CA VAL A 182 10.75 5.31 3.42
C VAL A 182 10.16 5.52 4.82
N THR A 183 10.34 6.73 5.36
CA THR A 183 9.71 7.15 6.62
C THR A 183 8.92 8.43 6.40
N LEU A 184 7.63 8.40 6.67
CA LEU A 184 6.78 9.58 6.84
C LEU A 184 6.61 9.80 8.34
N GLY A 185 7.58 10.52 8.95
CA GLY A 185 7.78 10.59 10.39
C GLY A 185 7.47 11.95 11.00
N GLY A 186 7.23 11.96 12.30
CA GLY A 186 7.20 13.19 13.09
C GLY A 186 8.60 13.62 13.52
N THR A 187 8.71 14.83 14.10
CA THR A 187 9.97 15.35 14.67
C THR A 187 10.16 14.98 16.15
N GLY A 188 9.24 14.24 16.74
CA GLY A 188 9.31 13.73 18.11
C GLY A 188 8.99 14.73 19.22
N LYS A 189 8.72 16.01 18.90
CA LYS A 189 8.57 17.07 19.92
C LYS A 189 7.13 17.54 20.15
N VAL A 190 6.21 17.24 19.26
CA VAL A 190 4.86 17.81 19.26
C VAL A 190 3.81 16.72 19.29
N ARG A 191 2.78 16.90 20.11
CA ARG A 191 1.56 16.09 20.04
C ARG A 191 0.61 16.69 18.98
N GLY A 192 -0.29 15.88 18.43
CA GLY A 192 -1.22 16.30 17.38
C GLY A 192 -0.64 16.13 15.98
N ASP A 193 -0.95 17.06 15.07
CA ASP A 193 -0.56 16.97 13.67
C ASP A 193 0.93 17.23 13.48
N ARG A 194 1.70 16.17 13.18
CA ARG A 194 3.15 16.16 13.19
C ARG A 194 3.82 15.38 12.07
N HIS A 195 3.02 14.78 11.17
CA HIS A 195 3.53 13.95 10.08
C HIS A 195 3.29 14.59 8.70
N PRO A 196 4.03 14.17 7.68
CA PRO A 196 3.95 14.73 6.34
C PRO A 196 2.60 14.56 5.66
N LYS A 197 2.30 15.52 4.75
CA LYS A 197 1.16 15.51 3.85
C LYS A 197 1.69 15.35 2.41
N ILE A 198 1.48 14.19 1.84
CA ILE A 198 1.91 13.82 0.50
C ILE A 198 0.74 14.02 -0.46
N GLY A 199 0.93 14.81 -1.50
CA GLY A 199 -0.06 15.05 -2.54
C GLY A 199 -0.26 13.84 -3.48
N ASN A 200 -1.02 14.08 -4.55
CA ASN A 200 -1.33 13.05 -5.54
C ASN A 200 -0.17 12.85 -6.54
N ASN A 201 -0.09 11.66 -7.12
CA ASN A 201 0.87 11.30 -8.19
C ASN A 201 2.35 11.51 -7.78
N VAL A 202 2.68 11.46 -6.49
CA VAL A 202 4.04 11.66 -5.97
C VAL A 202 4.82 10.36 -6.05
N LEU A 203 6.10 10.45 -6.43
CA LEU A 203 7.08 9.37 -6.35
C LEU A 203 8.05 9.60 -5.20
N ILE A 204 8.13 8.65 -4.26
CA ILE A 204 9.07 8.69 -3.13
C ILE A 204 10.08 7.56 -3.28
N GLY A 205 11.33 7.95 -3.56
CA GLY A 205 12.46 7.04 -3.76
C GLY A 205 12.89 6.30 -2.50
N ALA A 206 13.56 5.17 -2.71
CA ALA A 206 14.00 4.28 -1.64
C ALA A 206 14.84 5.00 -0.57
N GLY A 207 14.57 4.70 0.70
CA GLY A 207 15.33 5.25 1.83
C GLY A 207 15.05 6.73 2.16
N ALA A 208 14.14 7.40 1.47
CA ALA A 208 13.80 8.79 1.76
C ALA A 208 13.17 8.93 3.17
N LYS A 209 13.53 9.99 3.87
CA LYS A 209 12.96 10.37 5.17
C LYS A 209 12.30 11.74 5.01
N ILE A 210 11.00 11.80 5.25
CA ILE A 210 10.21 13.02 5.20
C ILE A 210 9.69 13.26 6.61
N LEU A 211 10.15 14.32 7.26
CA LEU A 211 9.96 14.51 8.70
C LEU A 211 9.28 15.83 9.04
N GLY A 212 8.25 15.74 9.88
CA GLY A 212 7.51 16.89 10.39
C GLY A 212 6.21 17.14 9.65
N ASN A 213 5.42 18.08 10.14
CA ASN A 213 4.19 18.51 9.48
C ASN A 213 4.53 19.44 8.29
N ILE A 214 4.97 18.83 7.20
CA ILE A 214 5.34 19.48 5.95
C ILE A 214 4.58 18.86 4.79
N SER A 215 4.41 19.60 3.70
CA SER A 215 3.73 19.12 2.50
C SER A 215 4.72 18.76 1.39
N VAL A 216 4.42 17.69 0.66
CA VAL A 216 5.03 17.38 -0.63
C VAL A 216 3.92 17.49 -1.67
N GLY A 217 4.00 18.54 -2.49
CA GLY A 217 2.94 18.88 -3.45
C GLY A 217 2.76 17.84 -4.54
N ASP A 218 1.61 17.91 -5.22
CA ASP A 218 1.23 16.96 -6.28
C ASP A 218 2.28 16.83 -7.38
N CYS A 219 2.37 15.66 -7.96
CA CYS A 219 3.26 15.35 -9.08
C CYS A 219 4.74 15.65 -8.79
N SER A 220 5.13 15.63 -7.50
CA SER A 220 6.51 15.84 -7.08
C SER A 220 7.28 14.53 -7.01
N ARG A 221 8.60 14.65 -6.94
CA ARG A 221 9.51 13.52 -6.81
C ARG A 221 10.50 13.76 -5.68
N VAL A 222 10.57 12.79 -4.76
CA VAL A 222 11.58 12.75 -3.70
C VAL A 222 12.61 11.70 -4.10
N ALA A 223 13.85 12.10 -4.36
CA ALA A 223 14.91 11.19 -4.78
C ALA A 223 15.31 10.21 -3.65
N ALA A 224 15.83 9.06 -4.04
CA ALA A 224 16.28 8.04 -3.09
C ALA A 224 17.29 8.60 -2.07
N GLY A 225 17.18 8.15 -0.80
CA GLY A 225 18.07 8.55 0.30
C GLY A 225 17.92 10.00 0.77
N SER A 226 16.93 10.74 0.31
CA SER A 226 16.77 12.15 0.67
C SER A 226 16.21 12.35 2.08
N LEU A 227 16.70 13.38 2.78
CA LEU A 227 16.14 13.85 4.05
C LEU A 227 15.37 15.16 3.84
N VAL A 228 14.04 15.07 3.78
CA VAL A 228 13.15 16.22 3.51
C VAL A 228 12.66 16.80 4.84
N LEU A 229 13.01 18.04 5.08
CA LEU A 229 12.69 18.78 6.32
C LEU A 229 11.90 20.08 6.06
N LYS A 230 11.58 20.36 4.79
CA LYS A 230 10.81 21.53 4.36
C LYS A 230 9.80 21.12 3.31
N SER A 231 8.69 21.84 3.23
CA SER A 231 7.68 21.61 2.21
C SER A 231 8.25 21.71 0.80
N VAL A 232 7.71 20.88 -0.09
CA VAL A 232 8.08 20.76 -1.50
C VAL A 232 6.90 21.24 -2.34
N HIS A 233 7.13 22.13 -3.29
CA HIS A 233 6.08 22.57 -4.22
C HIS A 233 5.72 21.50 -5.22
N SER A 234 4.50 21.55 -5.77
CA SER A 234 4.05 20.64 -6.83
C SER A 234 5.00 20.68 -8.03
N PHE A 235 5.12 19.52 -8.71
CA PHE A 235 5.96 19.32 -9.90
C PHE A 235 7.47 19.52 -9.67
N LYS A 236 7.94 19.43 -8.43
CA LYS A 236 9.37 19.58 -8.10
C LYS A 236 10.02 18.25 -7.77
N THR A 237 11.33 18.19 -8.05
CA THR A 237 12.21 17.12 -7.58
C THR A 237 13.11 17.66 -6.49
N VAL A 238 13.16 16.95 -5.36
CA VAL A 238 14.08 17.24 -4.26
C VAL A 238 15.04 16.06 -4.04
N ALA A 239 16.29 16.39 -3.69
CA ALA A 239 17.34 15.39 -3.45
C ALA A 239 18.35 15.84 -2.41
N GLY A 240 18.97 14.90 -1.70
CA GLY A 240 20.11 15.11 -0.80
C GLY A 240 19.76 15.12 0.68
N VAL A 241 20.77 15.37 1.51
CA VAL A 241 20.71 15.36 2.99
C VAL A 241 21.38 16.63 3.53
N PRO A 242 20.61 17.65 3.98
CA PRO A 242 19.17 17.80 3.81
C PRO A 242 18.78 18.00 2.34
N ALA A 243 17.55 17.61 1.98
CA ALA A 243 17.07 17.71 0.61
C ALA A 243 16.90 19.15 0.15
N LYS A 244 17.27 19.40 -1.11
CA LYS A 244 17.09 20.67 -1.82
C LYS A 244 16.37 20.42 -3.13
N GLU A 245 15.68 21.42 -3.65
CA GLU A 245 15.11 21.38 -4.99
C GLU A 245 16.23 21.29 -6.03
N VAL A 246 16.13 20.28 -6.91
CA VAL A 246 17.13 20.01 -7.96
C VAL A 246 16.55 20.09 -9.36
N GLY A 247 15.28 20.42 -9.49
CA GLY A 247 14.59 20.61 -10.75
C GLY A 247 13.09 20.29 -10.69
N THR A 248 12.48 20.15 -11.87
CA THR A 248 11.09 19.71 -11.99
C THR A 248 10.99 18.19 -11.93
N SER A 249 9.76 17.65 -11.74
CA SER A 249 9.52 16.20 -11.77
C SER A 249 9.77 15.56 -13.14
N GLY A 250 9.82 16.37 -14.18
CA GLY A 250 10.12 15.92 -15.55
C GLY A 250 8.93 15.30 -16.30
N CYS A 251 7.84 15.00 -15.61
CA CYS A 251 6.60 14.47 -16.19
C CYS A 251 5.41 14.81 -15.26
N PRO A 252 4.17 14.77 -15.79
CA PRO A 252 2.96 15.08 -15.00
C PRO A 252 2.63 14.00 -13.95
N GLU A 253 3.04 12.77 -14.15
CA GLU A 253 2.73 11.64 -13.26
C GLU A 253 3.99 10.82 -12.89
N PRO A 254 4.90 11.37 -12.07
CA PRO A 254 6.15 10.70 -11.73
C PRO A 254 5.95 9.35 -11.02
N SER A 255 4.87 9.19 -10.28
CA SER A 255 4.53 7.92 -9.63
C SER A 255 4.21 6.79 -10.60
N LYS A 256 3.70 7.11 -11.79
CA LYS A 256 3.40 6.12 -12.83
C LYS A 256 4.62 5.81 -13.70
N THR A 257 5.39 6.82 -14.03
CA THR A 257 6.60 6.64 -14.86
C THR A 257 7.73 5.94 -14.12
N MET A 258 7.74 6.00 -12.77
CA MET A 258 8.75 5.41 -11.90
C MET A 258 10.20 5.83 -12.26
N ASP A 259 10.37 6.95 -12.98
CA ASP A 259 11.70 7.47 -13.32
C ASP A 259 12.39 8.06 -12.09
N GLN A 260 13.43 7.38 -11.61
CA GLN A 260 14.23 7.78 -10.46
C GLN A 260 15.51 8.51 -10.83
N LEU A 261 15.80 8.65 -12.12
CA LEU A 261 17.02 9.31 -12.57
C LEU A 261 16.94 10.83 -12.39
N LEU A 262 17.97 11.40 -11.78
CA LEU A 262 18.17 12.84 -11.73
C LEU A 262 18.85 13.26 -13.04
N LYS A 263 18.15 14.01 -13.90
CA LYS A 263 18.77 14.59 -15.08
C LYS A 263 19.81 15.61 -14.60
N LYS A 264 21.07 15.44 -15.03
CA LYS A 264 22.07 16.50 -14.85
C LYS A 264 21.64 17.68 -15.71
N ASN A 265 21.40 18.83 -15.07
CA ASN A 265 21.31 20.11 -15.76
C ASN A 265 22.67 20.48 -16.31
#